data_9cd44ef5c8f688bf051a020eaecf6f23
#
_entry.id   9cd44ef5c8f688bf051a020eaecf6f23
#
_cell.length_a   1.000
_cell.length_b   1.000
_cell.length_c   1.000
_cell.angle_alpha   90.00
_cell.angle_beta   90.00
_cell.angle_gamma   90.00
#
_symmetry.space_group_name_H-M   'P 1'
#
loop_
_entity.id
_entity.type
_entity.pdbx_description
1 polymer ?
#
loop_
_entity_poly.entity_id
_entity_poly.type
_entity_poly.pdbx_seq_one_letter_code
_entity_poly.pdbx_strand_id
1 'polypeptide(L)'
;ASPFRGCKKYGRLFFPNTKCMSKNKQFYGIDISKDVFDVVDHLEHHHKFPNDASGFKEFGKILTEDSHCVMEVTGSYFQGLATWLHLRSIDVSVVNPLSVKRFIQMRLKTSKTDKADAKMIRLYAEAEKPELWHPPSEYIIEANELHKLITLLLRQRTALKNKLHALSAKGVKKGAVITSVRRQIRNLSHEVSTLEMKLEEVVKAHQADLITRLCSIPGVGKRTAIYSIVVTQGFE
;
A
#
# COMPACT_ATOMS: atom_id res chain seq x y z
N ALA A 1 38.19 5.87 49.46
CA ALA A 1 38.27 7.01 48.59
C ALA A 1 37.78 6.61 47.20
N SER A 2 36.55 6.97 46.91
CA SER A 2 35.97 6.90 45.55
C SER A 2 36.12 8.24 44.87
N PRO A 3 36.30 8.29 43.56
CA PRO A 3 35.57 9.27 42.81
C PRO A 3 35.01 8.73 41.48
N PHE A 4 33.73 8.71 41.34
CA PHE A 4 33.09 8.91 40.02
C PHE A 4 31.88 9.84 40.16
N ARG A 5 32.15 11.13 39.95
CA ARG A 5 31.13 12.11 39.61
C ARG A 5 31.16 12.31 38.09
N GLY A 6 30.01 12.29 37.47
CA GLY A 6 29.76 13.00 36.23
C GLY A 6 29.47 12.13 35.03
N CYS A 7 28.24 11.73 34.83
CA CYS A 7 27.75 11.46 33.49
C CYS A 7 26.49 12.29 33.25
N LYS A 8 26.64 13.34 32.45
CA LYS A 8 25.61 14.23 32.00
C LYS A 8 24.70 13.53 31.00
N LYS A 9 23.41 13.69 31.21
CA LYS A 9 22.31 13.78 30.22
C LYS A 9 22.57 13.28 28.81
N TYR A 10 22.21 12.05 28.54
CA TYR A 10 21.80 11.64 27.20
C TYR A 10 20.28 11.61 27.15
N GLY A 11 19.75 12.29 26.12
CA GLY A 11 18.33 12.42 25.89
C GLY A 11 17.64 11.04 25.83
N ARG A 12 16.42 10.99 26.34
CA ARG A 12 15.55 9.83 26.21
C ARG A 12 15.39 9.52 24.73
N LEU A 13 16.02 8.45 24.27
CA LEU A 13 15.62 7.76 23.06
C LEU A 13 14.19 7.30 23.31
N PHE A 14 13.29 7.88 22.54
CA PHE A 14 11.87 7.48 22.48
C PHE A 14 11.86 6.12 21.79
N PHE A 15 11.92 5.03 22.53
CA PHE A 15 11.56 3.72 22.00
C PHE A 15 10.05 3.71 21.85
N PRO A 16 9.52 3.51 20.62
CA PRO A 16 8.09 3.31 20.47
C PRO A 16 7.70 2.11 21.33
N ASN A 17 6.62 2.26 22.06
CA ASN A 17 5.99 1.28 22.94
C ASN A 17 6.03 -0.12 22.30
N THR A 18 6.97 -0.94 22.70
CA THR A 18 6.89 -2.39 22.53
C THR A 18 5.78 -2.88 23.45
N LYS A 19 4.54 -2.85 22.97
CA LYS A 19 3.41 -3.53 23.59
C LYS A 19 3.85 -4.99 23.76
N CYS A 20 4.01 -5.42 25.00
CA CYS A 20 4.40 -6.78 25.35
C CYS A 20 3.48 -7.73 24.59
N MET A 21 4.02 -8.56 23.67
CA MET A 21 3.24 -9.50 22.89
C MET A 21 2.58 -10.47 23.86
N SER A 22 1.27 -10.34 24.06
CA SER A 22 0.48 -11.28 24.86
C SER A 22 0.63 -12.66 24.23
N LYS A 23 0.84 -13.69 25.05
CA LYS A 23 1.12 -15.06 24.59
C LYS A 23 -0.04 -15.73 23.85
N ASN A 24 -1.23 -15.12 23.82
CA ASN A 24 -2.47 -15.71 23.25
C ASN A 24 -3.19 -14.70 22.32
N LYS A 25 -2.55 -14.28 21.24
CA LYS A 25 -3.23 -13.49 20.20
C LYS A 25 -4.32 -14.31 19.51
N GLN A 26 -5.51 -13.71 19.38
CA GLN A 26 -6.64 -14.28 18.65
C GLN A 26 -6.60 -13.81 17.19
N PHE A 27 -6.19 -14.69 16.29
CA PHE A 27 -6.08 -14.37 14.89
C PHE A 27 -7.42 -14.46 14.16
N TYR A 28 -7.73 -13.42 13.39
CA TYR A 28 -8.89 -13.31 12.50
C TYR A 28 -8.36 -13.21 11.06
N GLY A 29 -8.74 -14.17 10.22
CA GLY A 29 -8.42 -14.13 8.79
C GLY A 29 -9.54 -13.45 8.02
N ILE A 30 -9.20 -12.49 7.19
CA ILE A 30 -10.17 -11.63 6.48
C ILE A 30 -9.88 -11.70 4.99
N ASP A 31 -10.86 -12.20 4.24
CA ASP A 31 -10.90 -12.04 2.78
C ASP A 31 -11.82 -10.87 2.43
N ILE A 32 -11.28 -9.87 1.71
CA ILE A 32 -11.96 -8.60 1.49
C ILE A 32 -12.21 -8.33 0.02
N SER A 33 -13.44 -7.98 -0.31
CA SER A 33 -13.87 -7.55 -1.64
C SER A 33 -14.42 -6.13 -1.63
N LYS A 34 -14.89 -5.66 -2.78
CA LYS A 34 -15.46 -4.32 -2.92
C LYS A 34 -16.65 -4.08 -1.98
N ASP A 35 -17.59 -5.02 -1.94
CA ASP A 35 -18.89 -4.80 -1.30
C ASP A 35 -19.01 -5.49 0.06
N VAL A 36 -18.23 -6.54 0.29
CA VAL A 36 -18.29 -7.37 1.50
C VAL A 36 -16.90 -7.86 1.91
N PHE A 37 -16.77 -8.26 3.16
CA PHE A 37 -15.63 -9.03 3.63
C PHE A 37 -16.06 -10.24 4.46
N ASP A 38 -15.36 -11.34 4.23
CA ASP A 38 -15.56 -12.62 4.90
C ASP A 38 -14.49 -12.79 5.99
N VAL A 39 -14.89 -13.17 7.19
CA VAL A 39 -14.01 -13.31 8.35
C VAL A 39 -14.10 -14.72 8.90
N VAL A 40 -12.96 -15.33 9.20
CA VAL A 40 -12.90 -16.53 10.03
C VAL A 40 -12.19 -16.18 11.32
N ASP A 41 -12.90 -16.38 12.45
CA ASP A 41 -12.41 -16.10 13.79
C ASP A 41 -11.49 -17.20 14.34
N HIS A 42 -10.92 -16.97 15.52
CA HIS A 42 -10.04 -17.92 16.22
C HIS A 42 -10.73 -19.24 16.63
N LEU A 43 -12.08 -19.26 16.68
CA LEU A 43 -12.90 -20.45 16.95
C LEU A 43 -13.39 -21.16 15.67
N GLU A 44 -12.90 -20.73 14.51
CA GLU A 44 -13.30 -21.22 13.18
C GLU A 44 -14.74 -20.85 12.74
N HIS A 45 -15.41 -19.93 13.43
CA HIS A 45 -16.69 -19.42 12.96
C HIS A 45 -16.48 -18.49 11.77
N HIS A 46 -17.36 -18.62 10.79
CA HIS A 46 -17.38 -17.76 9.61
C HIS A 46 -18.43 -16.66 9.76
N HIS A 47 -18.02 -15.43 9.52
CA HIS A 47 -18.87 -14.24 9.54
C HIS A 47 -18.72 -13.50 8.21
N LYS A 48 -19.78 -12.79 7.81
CA LYS A 48 -19.77 -11.97 6.60
C LYS A 48 -20.36 -10.60 6.92
N PHE A 49 -19.65 -9.56 6.51
CA PHE A 49 -20.02 -8.16 6.78
C PHE A 49 -19.95 -7.31 5.51
N PRO A 50 -20.77 -6.27 5.38
CA PRO A 50 -20.62 -5.27 4.32
C PRO A 50 -19.30 -4.49 4.51
N ASN A 51 -18.64 -4.18 3.39
CA ASN A 51 -17.38 -3.42 3.40
C ASN A 51 -17.65 -1.90 3.47
N ASP A 52 -18.31 -1.50 4.55
CA ASP A 52 -18.67 -0.11 4.86
C ASP A 52 -18.62 0.18 6.36
N ALA A 53 -18.92 1.43 6.74
CA ALA A 53 -18.88 1.86 8.13
C ALA A 53 -19.84 1.09 9.05
N SER A 54 -20.94 0.52 8.53
CA SER A 54 -21.88 -0.28 9.32
C SER A 54 -21.32 -1.66 9.61
N GLY A 55 -20.77 -2.33 8.58
CA GLY A 55 -20.13 -3.63 8.73
C GLY A 55 -18.89 -3.59 9.61
N PHE A 56 -18.09 -2.51 9.55
CA PHE A 56 -16.96 -2.32 10.45
C PHE A 56 -17.38 -2.25 11.92
N LYS A 57 -18.49 -1.54 12.20
CA LYS A 57 -19.04 -1.48 13.56
C LYS A 57 -19.57 -2.83 14.05
N GLU A 58 -20.22 -3.60 13.17
CA GLU A 58 -20.71 -4.94 13.51
C GLU A 58 -19.55 -5.89 13.76
N PHE A 59 -18.56 -5.90 12.90
CA PHE A 59 -17.33 -6.68 13.08
C PHE A 59 -16.63 -6.31 14.40
N GLY A 60 -16.57 -5.03 14.73
CA GLY A 60 -15.96 -4.56 15.97
C GLY A 60 -16.59 -5.11 17.24
N LYS A 61 -17.86 -5.59 17.20
CA LYS A 61 -18.53 -6.17 18.38
C LYS A 61 -17.97 -7.54 18.78
N ILE A 62 -17.36 -8.25 17.85
CA ILE A 62 -16.77 -9.58 18.09
C ILE A 62 -15.28 -9.54 18.37
N LEU A 63 -14.66 -8.37 18.28
CA LEU A 63 -13.23 -8.17 18.54
C LEU A 63 -12.96 -7.87 20.02
N THR A 64 -11.80 -8.30 20.48
CA THR A 64 -11.24 -8.04 21.81
C THR A 64 -9.91 -7.30 21.69
N GLU A 65 -9.33 -6.86 22.82
CA GLU A 65 -8.00 -6.25 22.84
C GLU A 65 -6.87 -7.19 22.36
N ASP A 66 -7.09 -8.49 22.49
CA ASP A 66 -6.14 -9.52 22.03
C ASP A 66 -6.34 -9.93 20.56
N SER A 67 -7.30 -9.33 19.86
CA SER A 67 -7.58 -9.63 18.46
C SER A 67 -6.45 -9.12 17.54
N HIS A 68 -6.07 -9.97 16.58
CA HIS A 68 -5.14 -9.63 15.52
C HIS A 68 -5.81 -9.96 14.16
N CYS A 69 -6.21 -8.93 13.45
CA CYS A 69 -6.88 -9.02 12.15
C CYS A 69 -5.85 -9.08 11.04
N VAL A 70 -5.88 -10.14 10.23
CA VAL A 70 -4.97 -10.30 9.09
C VAL A 70 -5.78 -10.37 7.80
N MET A 71 -5.44 -9.53 6.83
CA MET A 71 -6.13 -9.44 5.56
C MET A 71 -5.18 -9.44 4.37
N GLU A 72 -5.65 -9.96 3.25
CA GLU A 72 -4.90 -9.97 2.01
C GLU A 72 -5.07 -8.64 1.25
N VAL A 73 -3.99 -8.15 0.63
CA VAL A 73 -4.05 -6.97 -0.25
C VAL A 73 -4.84 -7.30 -1.51
N THR A 74 -6.11 -6.91 -1.56
CA THR A 74 -6.93 -6.99 -2.76
C THR A 74 -7.28 -5.58 -3.24
N GLY A 75 -6.42 -5.03 -4.10
CA GLY A 75 -6.56 -3.64 -4.57
C GLY A 75 -6.51 -2.64 -3.41
N SER A 76 -7.42 -1.65 -3.40
CA SER A 76 -7.54 -0.63 -2.35
C SER A 76 -8.65 -0.92 -1.32
N TYR A 77 -9.38 -2.03 -1.47
CA TYR A 77 -10.60 -2.30 -0.70
C TYR A 77 -10.33 -2.54 0.79
N PHE A 78 -9.13 -3.00 1.15
CA PHE A 78 -8.73 -3.26 2.54
C PHE A 78 -8.50 -1.97 3.35
N GLN A 79 -8.17 -0.85 2.70
CA GLN A 79 -7.69 0.37 3.38
C GLN A 79 -8.70 0.91 4.39
N GLY A 80 -10.00 0.91 4.04
CA GLY A 80 -11.06 1.40 4.92
C GLY A 80 -11.12 0.62 6.24
N LEU A 81 -11.18 -0.72 6.15
CA LEU A 81 -11.23 -1.59 7.32
C LEU A 81 -9.93 -1.55 8.12
N ALA A 82 -8.76 -1.63 7.44
CA ALA A 82 -7.46 -1.59 8.12
C ALA A 82 -7.26 -0.29 8.91
N THR A 83 -7.58 0.86 8.31
CA THR A 83 -7.53 2.17 9.00
C THR A 83 -8.51 2.22 10.17
N TRP A 84 -9.74 1.72 9.98
CA TRP A 84 -10.76 1.70 11.02
C TRP A 84 -10.33 0.87 12.24
N LEU A 85 -9.72 -0.29 12.02
CA LEU A 85 -9.18 -1.16 13.08
C LEU A 85 -7.97 -0.51 13.77
N HIS A 86 -7.02 0.02 12.98
CA HIS A 86 -5.82 0.70 13.50
C HIS A 86 -6.18 1.87 14.44
N LEU A 87 -7.15 2.71 14.06
CA LEU A 87 -7.63 3.83 14.88
C LEU A 87 -8.27 3.38 16.20
N ARG A 88 -8.62 2.11 16.34
CA ARG A 88 -9.15 1.49 17.57
C ARG A 88 -8.13 0.68 18.34
N SER A 89 -6.86 0.80 17.96
CA SER A 89 -5.77 0.05 18.59
C SER A 89 -5.93 -1.48 18.51
N ILE A 90 -6.68 -1.96 17.52
CA ILE A 90 -6.72 -3.39 17.16
C ILE A 90 -5.52 -3.69 16.26
N ASP A 91 -4.81 -4.76 16.56
CA ASP A 91 -3.67 -5.18 15.76
C ASP A 91 -4.13 -5.64 14.36
N VAL A 92 -3.51 -5.08 13.34
CA VAL A 92 -3.83 -5.35 11.93
C VAL A 92 -2.56 -5.72 11.20
N SER A 93 -2.63 -6.74 10.34
CA SER A 93 -1.59 -7.04 9.36
C SER A 93 -2.19 -7.13 7.96
N VAL A 94 -1.49 -6.57 6.99
CA VAL A 94 -1.89 -6.61 5.58
C VAL A 94 -0.84 -7.39 4.83
N VAL A 95 -1.23 -8.53 4.27
CA VAL A 95 -0.29 -9.52 3.73
C VAL A 95 -0.34 -9.59 2.21
N ASN A 96 0.80 -9.97 1.62
CA ASN A 96 0.91 -10.12 0.17
C ASN A 96 0.14 -11.39 -0.28
N PRO A 97 -0.74 -11.29 -1.30
CA PRO A 97 -1.47 -12.42 -1.86
C PRO A 97 -0.59 -13.59 -2.29
N LEU A 98 0.61 -13.29 -2.80
CA LEU A 98 1.53 -14.34 -3.21
C LEU A 98 2.04 -15.18 -2.03
N SER A 99 2.27 -14.56 -0.87
CA SER A 99 2.70 -15.26 0.35
C SER A 99 1.61 -16.20 0.85
N VAL A 100 0.37 -15.73 0.93
CA VAL A 100 -0.79 -16.55 1.30
C VAL A 100 -0.99 -17.69 0.30
N LYS A 101 -0.94 -17.41 -1.00
CA LYS A 101 -1.07 -18.41 -2.06
C LYS A 101 -0.02 -19.52 -1.95
N ARG A 102 1.24 -19.17 -1.72
CA ARG A 102 2.33 -20.16 -1.54
C ARG A 102 2.13 -21.00 -0.28
N PHE A 103 1.69 -20.39 0.80
CA PHE A 103 1.35 -21.10 2.04
C PHE A 103 0.23 -22.11 1.82
N ILE A 104 -0.83 -21.75 1.05
CA ILE A 104 -1.92 -22.65 0.68
C ILE A 104 -1.38 -23.84 -0.16
N GLN A 105 -0.54 -23.55 -1.15
CA GLN A 105 0.09 -24.57 -2.00
C GLN A 105 0.92 -25.57 -1.20
N MET A 106 1.70 -25.11 -0.23
CA MET A 106 2.47 -26.00 0.66
C MET A 106 1.57 -26.95 1.46
N ARG A 107 0.36 -26.52 1.81
CA ARG A 107 -0.60 -27.32 2.58
C ARG A 107 -1.49 -28.21 1.72
N LEU A 108 -1.26 -28.28 0.40
CA LEU A 108 -1.99 -29.14 -0.57
C LEU A 108 -3.52 -29.00 -0.51
N LYS A 109 -4.04 -27.81 -0.13
CA LYS A 109 -5.48 -27.54 -0.09
C LYS A 109 -5.94 -26.87 -1.37
N THR A 110 -6.98 -27.39 -2.01
CA THR A 110 -7.43 -27.02 -3.37
C THR A 110 -8.85 -26.46 -3.45
N SER A 111 -9.62 -26.43 -2.37
CA SER A 111 -10.99 -25.89 -2.42
C SER A 111 -10.98 -24.36 -2.36
N LYS A 112 -11.55 -23.72 -3.39
CA LYS A 112 -11.60 -22.28 -3.53
C LYS A 112 -13.02 -21.77 -3.21
N THR A 113 -13.18 -21.20 -2.01
CA THR A 113 -14.39 -20.47 -1.58
C THR A 113 -13.94 -19.33 -0.67
N ASP A 114 -14.67 -18.22 -0.62
CA ASP A 114 -14.36 -17.04 0.22
C ASP A 114 -14.14 -17.43 1.69
N LYS A 115 -14.97 -18.33 2.21
CA LYS A 115 -14.79 -18.94 3.55
C LYS A 115 -13.47 -19.71 3.67
N ALA A 116 -13.09 -20.47 2.64
CA ALA A 116 -11.83 -21.21 2.63
C ALA A 116 -10.65 -20.26 2.55
N ASP A 117 -10.75 -19.17 1.79
CA ASP A 117 -9.71 -18.18 1.63
C ASP A 117 -9.50 -17.40 2.94
N ALA A 118 -10.55 -16.93 3.62
CA ALA A 118 -10.47 -16.31 4.95
C ALA A 118 -9.87 -17.26 6.01
N LYS A 119 -10.25 -18.56 5.98
CA LYS A 119 -9.66 -19.58 6.88
C LYS A 119 -8.16 -19.76 6.61
N MET A 120 -7.74 -19.74 5.35
CA MET A 120 -6.33 -19.90 5.00
C MET A 120 -5.50 -18.69 5.40
N ILE A 121 -6.06 -17.46 5.28
CA ILE A 121 -5.42 -16.24 5.80
C ILE A 121 -5.23 -16.34 7.32
N ARG A 122 -6.23 -16.83 8.06
CA ARG A 122 -6.09 -17.04 9.52
C ARG A 122 -4.99 -18.03 9.85
N LEU A 123 -4.96 -19.20 9.19
CA LEU A 123 -3.92 -20.20 9.40
C LEU A 123 -2.51 -19.70 9.03
N TYR A 124 -2.42 -18.88 7.99
CA TYR A 124 -1.20 -18.17 7.64
C TYR A 124 -0.76 -17.23 8.78
N ALA A 125 -1.69 -16.45 9.31
CA ALA A 125 -1.44 -15.53 10.40
C ALA A 125 -0.92 -16.20 11.66
N GLU A 126 -1.49 -17.35 12.02
CA GLU A 126 -1.06 -18.17 13.18
C GLU A 126 0.37 -18.72 13.01
N ALA A 127 0.70 -19.16 11.79
CA ALA A 127 2.00 -19.75 11.47
C ALA A 127 3.12 -18.70 11.33
N GLU A 128 2.86 -17.65 10.58
CA GLU A 128 3.89 -16.69 10.15
C GLU A 128 3.95 -15.43 11.03
N LYS A 129 2.88 -15.13 11.80
CA LYS A 129 2.79 -13.95 12.68
C LYS A 129 3.23 -12.68 11.98
N PRO A 130 2.53 -12.28 10.91
CA PRO A 130 2.95 -11.17 10.05
C PRO A 130 3.07 -9.86 10.83
N GLU A 131 3.96 -8.99 10.35
CA GLU A 131 4.20 -7.67 10.92
C GLU A 131 2.92 -6.82 10.93
N LEU A 132 2.84 -5.93 11.92
CA LEU A 132 1.71 -5.01 12.04
C LEU A 132 1.73 -3.98 10.92
N TRP A 133 0.57 -3.73 10.35
CA TRP A 133 0.37 -2.70 9.36
C TRP A 133 0.14 -1.33 10.03
N HIS A 134 0.78 -0.34 9.49
CA HIS A 134 0.56 1.06 9.85
C HIS A 134 0.03 1.84 8.64
N PRO A 135 -0.93 2.75 8.83
CA PRO A 135 -1.40 3.58 7.73
C PRO A 135 -0.23 4.43 7.20
N PRO A 136 -0.03 4.48 5.88
CA PRO A 136 0.96 5.37 5.31
C PRO A 136 0.61 6.83 5.63
N SER A 137 1.61 7.68 5.74
CA SER A 137 1.40 9.12 5.97
C SER A 137 0.61 9.76 4.83
N GLU A 138 -0.12 10.86 5.13
CA GLU A 138 -0.98 11.53 4.14
C GLU A 138 -0.23 11.94 2.88
N TYR A 139 1.00 12.46 3.02
CA TYR A 139 1.81 12.83 1.87
C TYR A 139 2.20 11.63 0.99
N ILE A 140 2.40 10.46 1.57
CA ILE A 140 2.68 9.22 0.81
C ILE A 140 1.43 8.77 0.05
N ILE A 141 0.24 8.92 0.65
CA ILE A 141 -1.04 8.63 -0.04
C ILE A 141 -1.19 9.55 -1.25
N GLU A 142 -1.03 10.87 -1.07
CA GLU A 142 -1.11 11.85 -2.17
C GLU A 142 -0.05 11.57 -3.25
N ALA A 143 1.19 11.34 -2.86
CA ALA A 143 2.29 11.05 -3.77
C ALA A 143 2.06 9.76 -4.59
N ASN A 144 1.51 8.70 -3.98
CA ASN A 144 1.14 7.47 -4.66
C ASN A 144 0.04 7.69 -5.70
N GLU A 145 -1.01 8.46 -5.38
CA GLU A 145 -2.08 8.74 -6.33
C GLU A 145 -1.59 9.62 -7.50
N LEU A 146 -0.75 10.62 -7.24
CA LEU A 146 -0.08 11.39 -8.29
C LEU A 146 0.78 10.48 -9.19
N HIS A 147 1.58 9.59 -8.61
CA HIS A 147 2.41 8.65 -9.36
C HIS A 147 1.59 7.70 -10.24
N LYS A 148 0.48 7.15 -9.72
CA LYS A 148 -0.45 6.29 -10.49
C LYS A 148 -1.04 7.05 -11.66
N LEU A 149 -1.50 8.28 -11.45
CA LEU A 149 -2.07 9.12 -12.50
C LEU A 149 -1.03 9.46 -13.57
N ILE A 150 0.17 9.89 -13.18
CA ILE A 150 1.29 10.14 -14.11
C ILE A 150 1.58 8.90 -14.96
N THR A 151 1.63 7.72 -14.35
CA THR A 151 1.88 6.46 -15.04
C THR A 151 0.78 6.15 -16.06
N LEU A 152 -0.49 6.38 -15.72
CA LEU A 152 -1.62 6.23 -16.62
C LEU A 152 -1.51 7.17 -17.83
N LEU A 153 -1.26 8.46 -17.61
CA LEU A 153 -1.12 9.47 -18.68
C LEU A 153 0.08 9.18 -19.60
N LEU A 154 1.18 8.68 -19.05
CA LEU A 154 2.34 8.25 -19.83
C LEU A 154 2.01 7.07 -20.76
N ARG A 155 1.22 6.09 -20.30
CA ARG A 155 0.73 4.96 -21.12
C ARG A 155 -0.17 5.47 -22.25
N GLN A 156 -1.11 6.34 -21.95
CA GLN A 156 -2.00 6.97 -22.95
C GLN A 156 -1.20 7.75 -24.02
N ARG A 157 -0.23 8.56 -23.57
CA ARG A 157 0.65 9.31 -24.47
C ARG A 157 1.44 8.38 -25.39
N THR A 158 1.96 7.27 -24.86
CA THR A 158 2.70 6.27 -25.64
C THR A 158 1.79 5.60 -26.68
N ALA A 159 0.56 5.22 -26.31
CA ALA A 159 -0.41 4.65 -27.23
C ALA A 159 -0.73 5.62 -28.38
N LEU A 160 -0.90 6.92 -28.11
CA LEU A 160 -1.11 7.94 -29.16
C LEU A 160 0.12 8.17 -30.04
N LYS A 161 1.34 8.11 -29.49
CA LYS A 161 2.57 8.14 -30.28
C LYS A 161 2.67 6.96 -31.23
N ASN A 162 2.36 5.75 -30.76
CA ASN A 162 2.33 4.53 -31.57
C ASN A 162 1.27 4.65 -32.68
N LYS A 163 0.09 5.20 -32.36
CA LYS A 163 -0.96 5.47 -33.36
C LYS A 163 -0.47 6.44 -34.45
N LEU A 164 0.23 7.51 -34.05
CA LEU A 164 0.78 8.50 -34.98
C LEU A 164 1.84 7.86 -35.89
N HIS A 165 2.72 7.02 -35.34
CA HIS A 165 3.71 6.27 -36.09
C HIS A 165 3.05 5.32 -37.12
N ALA A 166 2.03 4.55 -36.71
CA ALA A 166 1.29 3.66 -37.59
C ALA A 166 0.58 4.38 -38.73
N LEU A 167 0.01 5.58 -38.48
CA LEU A 167 -0.59 6.40 -39.52
C LEU A 167 0.47 6.91 -40.53
N SER A 168 1.63 7.33 -40.03
CA SER A 168 2.75 7.76 -40.86
C SER A 168 3.25 6.62 -41.77
N ALA A 169 3.38 5.40 -41.23
CA ALA A 169 3.78 4.22 -41.99
C ALA A 169 2.78 3.88 -43.14
N LYS A 170 1.50 4.20 -42.94
CA LYS A 170 0.44 4.09 -43.97
C LYS A 170 0.43 5.25 -44.96
N GLY A 171 1.38 6.15 -44.91
CA GLY A 171 1.44 7.35 -45.78
C GLY A 171 0.51 8.49 -45.37
N VAL A 172 -0.27 8.37 -44.26
CA VAL A 172 -1.18 9.40 -43.78
C VAL A 172 -0.38 10.42 -42.95
N LYS A 173 0.02 11.52 -43.56
CA LYS A 173 0.89 12.55 -42.93
C LYS A 173 0.15 13.83 -42.53
N LYS A 174 -1.09 14.04 -43.02
CA LYS A 174 -1.91 15.22 -42.79
C LYS A 174 -3.38 14.85 -42.55
N GLY A 175 -4.16 15.82 -42.08
CA GLY A 175 -5.61 15.66 -41.87
C GLY A 175 -6.06 15.78 -40.42
N ALA A 176 -7.36 15.80 -40.19
CA ALA A 176 -8.00 16.02 -38.89
C ALA A 176 -7.51 15.04 -37.82
N VAL A 177 -7.36 13.76 -38.20
CA VAL A 177 -6.91 12.71 -37.28
C VAL A 177 -5.49 13.00 -36.75
N ILE A 178 -4.56 13.30 -37.65
CA ILE A 178 -3.16 13.64 -37.27
C ILE A 178 -3.11 14.87 -36.37
N THR A 179 -3.88 15.91 -36.73
CA THR A 179 -3.94 17.14 -35.93
C THR A 179 -4.50 16.88 -34.54
N SER A 180 -5.58 16.09 -34.46
CA SER A 180 -6.17 15.71 -33.16
C SER A 180 -5.20 14.89 -32.31
N VAL A 181 -4.58 13.84 -32.87
CA VAL A 181 -3.60 13.00 -32.13
C VAL A 181 -2.42 13.82 -31.62
N ARG A 182 -1.85 14.72 -32.46
CA ARG A 182 -0.76 15.59 -32.03
C ARG A 182 -1.17 16.54 -30.90
N ARG A 183 -2.39 17.09 -30.96
CA ARG A 183 -2.93 17.94 -29.90
C ARG A 183 -3.05 17.17 -28.59
N GLN A 184 -3.60 15.94 -28.61
CA GLN A 184 -3.71 15.11 -27.43
C GLN A 184 -2.34 14.76 -26.83
N ILE A 185 -1.34 14.42 -27.66
CA ILE A 185 0.03 14.16 -27.19
C ILE A 185 0.61 15.38 -26.48
N ARG A 186 0.37 16.61 -27.00
CA ARG A 186 0.85 17.85 -26.37
C ARG A 186 0.16 18.07 -25.02
N ASN A 187 -1.16 17.93 -24.98
CA ASN A 187 -1.95 18.13 -23.76
C ASN A 187 -1.49 17.14 -22.67
N LEU A 188 -1.38 15.84 -22.99
CA LEU A 188 -0.88 14.82 -22.06
C LEU A 188 0.55 15.10 -21.61
N SER A 189 1.41 15.64 -22.49
CA SER A 189 2.79 15.96 -22.11
C SER A 189 2.86 17.13 -21.14
N HIS A 190 2.00 18.14 -21.33
CA HIS A 190 1.89 19.27 -20.40
C HIS A 190 1.37 18.82 -19.04
N GLU A 191 0.28 18.05 -19.02
CA GLU A 191 -0.32 17.54 -17.80
C GLU A 191 0.67 16.67 -17.00
N VAL A 192 1.37 15.75 -17.67
CA VAL A 192 2.41 14.94 -17.02
C VAL A 192 3.49 15.83 -16.38
N SER A 193 3.95 16.87 -17.08
CA SER A 193 4.96 17.77 -16.52
C SER A 193 4.45 18.53 -15.29
N THR A 194 3.20 18.97 -15.31
CA THR A 194 2.57 19.67 -14.16
C THR A 194 2.45 18.74 -12.95
N LEU A 195 1.98 17.51 -13.17
CA LEU A 195 1.84 16.52 -12.10
C LEU A 195 3.19 16.05 -11.54
N GLU A 196 4.22 15.95 -12.39
CA GLU A 196 5.58 15.62 -11.93
C GLU A 196 6.17 16.72 -11.05
N MET A 197 5.93 18.00 -11.38
CA MET A 197 6.32 19.12 -10.50
C MET A 197 5.58 19.06 -9.16
N LYS A 198 4.27 18.77 -9.18
CA LYS A 198 3.48 18.64 -7.95
C LYS A 198 3.95 17.48 -7.09
N LEU A 199 4.23 16.32 -7.70
CA LEU A 199 4.77 15.15 -7.00
C LEU A 199 6.12 15.47 -6.35
N GLU A 200 7.01 16.17 -7.06
CA GLU A 200 8.27 16.61 -6.52
C GLU A 200 8.09 17.54 -5.32
N GLU A 201 7.17 18.49 -5.39
CA GLU A 201 6.86 19.44 -4.32
C GLU A 201 6.39 18.71 -3.07
N VAL A 202 5.42 17.78 -3.21
CA VAL A 202 4.88 16.96 -2.11
C VAL A 202 5.97 16.14 -1.44
N VAL A 203 6.77 15.42 -2.21
CA VAL A 203 7.84 14.56 -1.64
C VAL A 203 8.96 15.40 -1.03
N LYS A 204 9.35 16.50 -1.67
CA LYS A 204 10.41 17.39 -1.18
C LYS A 204 10.04 18.05 0.16
N ALA A 205 8.79 18.40 0.36
CA ALA A 205 8.33 19.01 1.61
C ALA A 205 8.58 18.10 2.84
N HIS A 206 8.64 16.77 2.65
CA HIS A 206 8.76 15.79 3.73
C HIS A 206 10.08 15.01 3.72
N GLN A 207 10.72 14.84 2.55
CA GLN A 207 11.86 13.93 2.34
C GLN A 207 13.03 14.58 1.58
N ALA A 208 13.30 15.89 1.79
CA ALA A 208 14.34 16.62 1.07
C ALA A 208 15.74 15.99 1.23
N ASP A 209 16.09 15.56 2.45
CA ASP A 209 17.39 14.95 2.75
C ASP A 209 17.55 13.59 2.07
N LEU A 210 16.47 12.80 2.03
CA LEU A 210 16.47 11.50 1.37
C LEU A 210 16.62 11.63 -0.15
N ILE A 211 15.95 12.62 -0.76
CA ILE A 211 16.14 12.94 -2.18
C ILE A 211 17.60 13.27 -2.45
N THR A 212 18.21 14.13 -1.64
CA THR A 212 19.61 14.53 -1.79
C THR A 212 20.56 13.33 -1.68
N ARG A 213 20.35 12.47 -0.70
CA ARG A 213 21.13 11.22 -0.51
C ARG A 213 21.00 10.27 -1.69
N LEU A 214 19.77 10.07 -2.19
CA LEU A 214 19.54 9.21 -3.36
C LEU A 214 20.18 9.78 -4.63
N CYS A 215 20.11 11.11 -4.83
CA CYS A 215 20.72 11.78 -5.98
C CYS A 215 22.26 11.76 -5.94
N SER A 216 22.90 11.52 -4.79
CA SER A 216 24.35 11.34 -4.72
C SER A 216 24.84 10.00 -5.28
N ILE A 217 23.94 9.05 -5.51
CA ILE A 217 24.27 7.75 -6.12
C ILE A 217 24.42 7.93 -7.63
N PRO A 218 25.57 7.55 -8.23
CA PRO A 218 25.76 7.65 -9.68
C PRO A 218 24.64 6.95 -10.47
N GLY A 219 24.02 7.66 -11.41
CA GLY A 219 22.92 7.15 -12.24
C GLY A 219 21.52 7.33 -11.63
N VAL A 220 21.39 7.78 -10.39
CA VAL A 220 20.09 8.11 -9.79
C VAL A 220 19.80 9.60 -10.00
N GLY A 221 18.94 9.88 -10.98
CA GLY A 221 18.43 11.22 -11.20
C GLY A 221 17.27 11.55 -10.24
N LYS A 222 16.95 12.84 -10.10
CA LYS A 222 15.92 13.35 -9.20
C LYS A 222 14.55 12.63 -9.36
N ARG A 223 14.11 12.43 -10.60
CA ARG A 223 12.86 11.71 -10.90
C ARG A 223 12.89 10.27 -10.37
N THR A 224 14.00 9.57 -10.56
CA THR A 224 14.19 8.20 -10.05
C THR A 224 14.17 8.18 -8.53
N ALA A 225 14.85 9.13 -7.88
CA ALA A 225 14.87 9.28 -6.43
C ALA A 225 13.45 9.47 -5.87
N ILE A 226 12.68 10.41 -6.43
CA ILE A 226 11.30 10.69 -6.03
C ILE A 226 10.41 9.43 -6.19
N TYR A 227 10.48 8.77 -7.34
CA TYR A 227 9.69 7.56 -7.58
C TYR A 227 10.08 6.41 -6.65
N SER A 228 11.37 6.27 -6.33
CA SER A 228 11.82 5.28 -5.34
C SER A 228 11.22 5.55 -3.96
N ILE A 229 11.25 6.79 -3.50
CA ILE A 229 10.66 7.19 -2.20
C ILE A 229 9.17 6.87 -2.17
N VAL A 230 8.43 7.19 -3.23
CA VAL A 230 6.98 6.93 -3.30
C VAL A 230 6.67 5.44 -3.26
N VAL A 231 7.37 4.64 -4.07
CA VAL A 231 7.11 3.19 -4.19
C VAL A 231 7.51 2.42 -2.92
N THR A 232 8.56 2.85 -2.24
CA THR A 232 9.05 2.23 -1.00
C THR A 232 8.47 2.89 0.26
N GLN A 233 7.55 3.82 0.12
CA GLN A 233 6.97 4.59 1.23
C GLN A 233 8.00 5.28 2.13
N GLY A 234 9.11 5.75 1.54
CA GLY A 234 10.20 6.39 2.28
C GLY A 234 11.28 5.43 2.76
N PHE A 235 11.26 4.17 2.32
CA PHE A 235 12.11 3.06 2.79
C PHE A 235 11.83 2.69 4.27
N GLU A 236 10.58 2.85 4.69
CA GLU A 236 10.06 2.43 6.00
C GLU A 236 9.51 1.00 5.96
#